data_0afadfbe75ad4bcdaeed9080c12c3588
#
_entry.id   0afadfbe75ad4bcdaeed9080c12c3588
#
_cell.length_a   1.000
_cell.length_b   1.000
_cell.length_c   1.000
_cell.angle_alpha   90.00
_cell.angle_beta   90.00
_cell.angle_gamma   90.00
#
_symmetry.space_group_name_H-M   'P 1'
#
loop_
_entity.id
_entity.type
_entity.pdbx_description
1 polymer ?
#
loop_
_entity_poly.entity_id
_entity_poly.type
_entity_poly.pdbx_seq_one_letter_code
_entity_poly.pdbx_strand_id
1 'polypeptide(L)'
;MESFEIEAIARAELENGVFHTLKIELGTAKGGLKRKTQVLHNILKATVDIHNRLLHELYLEYGFFKHESAYLAKRLNIAFLLYGDAPSAMKALEHGPLEKLESEVAKTQTILSKINRTWLKSIGPLSSISSLKPKQNQILYLAHMALPFESAGYCTRTHGLLTNLSQYNANITIQTRLGYPLDKGKLKHLTDADVKKTFKIDGMRYNYHTSLDEGIRDADERAYIERASMALIEQARSVRPALIQAASNHVNGAIGLTTARALNLPFIYEVRGLWHMSRVARQPHFLHHAEYKAMDEAEIAVCLEADMVLAITHAVRYYLIERGVDPERILVLPNGVDTQRFLPINQDQDLRMELGIGEGTVIGYVGSFVKYEGLDLLIEAFAKLSVNRSDVYLLLVGDGQIRNDLESLVDELDLRNQVKFTGRVPHDDVNRYHSIIDIAPFPRTPDIVCEFISPLKPFESMAMGQVVVGSNVAALR
;
A
#
# COMPACT_ATOMS: atom_id res chain seq x y z
N MET A 1 14.60 -6.44 -18.50
CA MET A 1 13.71 -6.16 -19.66
C MET A 1 12.80 -5.03 -19.26
N GLU A 2 12.82 -3.96 -20.00
CA GLU A 2 11.96 -2.80 -19.76
C GLU A 2 10.49 -3.13 -20.07
N SER A 3 9.55 -2.43 -19.45
CA SER A 3 8.10 -2.64 -19.64
C SER A 3 7.70 -2.60 -21.12
N PHE A 4 8.36 -1.76 -21.93
CA PHE A 4 8.14 -1.63 -23.36
C PHE A 4 8.59 -2.88 -24.16
N GLU A 5 9.70 -3.51 -23.78
CA GLU A 5 10.17 -4.75 -24.41
C GLU A 5 9.22 -5.92 -24.16
N ILE A 6 8.68 -6.02 -22.93
CA ILE A 6 7.69 -7.04 -22.56
C ILE A 6 6.41 -6.87 -23.38
N GLU A 7 5.95 -5.63 -23.59
CA GLU A 7 4.77 -5.33 -24.39
C GLU A 7 5.00 -5.66 -25.88
N ALA A 8 6.18 -5.34 -26.42
CA ALA A 8 6.55 -5.67 -27.81
C ALA A 8 6.58 -7.19 -28.03
N ILE A 9 7.14 -7.96 -27.08
CA ILE A 9 7.16 -9.43 -27.13
C ILE A 9 5.74 -9.99 -27.08
N ALA A 10 4.91 -9.48 -26.18
CA ALA A 10 3.53 -9.95 -26.06
C ALA A 10 2.69 -9.64 -27.32
N ARG A 11 2.94 -8.50 -27.99
CA ARG A 11 2.33 -8.20 -29.31
C ARG A 11 2.81 -9.17 -30.40
N ALA A 12 4.11 -9.44 -30.46
CA ALA A 12 4.67 -10.39 -31.43
C ALA A 12 4.14 -11.82 -31.23
N GLU A 13 3.87 -12.23 -29.98
CA GLU A 13 3.23 -13.52 -29.67
C GLU A 13 1.78 -13.59 -30.17
N LEU A 14 1.04 -12.50 -30.06
CA LEU A 14 -0.34 -12.43 -30.57
C LEU A 14 -0.41 -12.46 -32.10
N GLU A 15 0.59 -11.87 -32.78
CA GLU A 15 0.66 -11.81 -34.23
C GLU A 15 1.16 -13.11 -34.87
N ASN A 16 2.08 -13.83 -34.20
CA ASN A 16 2.82 -14.97 -34.77
C ASN A 16 2.44 -16.35 -34.18
N GLY A 17 1.49 -16.37 -33.21
CA GLY A 17 1.06 -17.60 -32.52
C GLY A 17 1.90 -17.92 -31.28
N VAL A 18 1.17 -18.28 -30.23
CA VAL A 18 1.48 -18.25 -28.80
C VAL A 18 2.80 -18.91 -28.31
N PHE A 19 3.58 -19.55 -29.13
CA PHE A 19 4.76 -20.29 -28.65
C PHE A 19 6.09 -19.96 -29.33
N HIS A 20 6.10 -19.15 -30.36
CA HIS A 20 7.32 -18.94 -31.16
C HIS A 20 8.28 -17.95 -30.47
N THR A 21 7.80 -16.79 -30.10
CA THR A 21 8.60 -15.73 -29.44
C THR A 21 8.98 -16.13 -28.02
N LEU A 22 8.08 -16.80 -27.27
CA LEU A 22 8.37 -17.38 -25.95
C LEU A 22 9.55 -18.34 -25.97
N LYS A 23 9.70 -19.16 -27.03
CA LYS A 23 10.83 -20.08 -27.20
C LYS A 23 12.15 -19.35 -27.41
N ILE A 24 12.15 -18.27 -28.17
CA ILE A 24 13.33 -17.47 -28.45
C ILE A 24 13.80 -16.74 -27.19
N GLU A 25 12.90 -16.04 -26.49
CA GLU A 25 13.22 -15.27 -25.30
C GLU A 25 13.64 -16.11 -24.09
N LEU A 26 13.00 -17.26 -23.86
CA LEU A 26 13.44 -18.20 -22.83
C LEU A 26 14.81 -18.84 -23.16
N GLY A 27 15.15 -18.93 -24.47
CA GLY A 27 16.45 -19.41 -24.94
C GLY A 27 17.57 -18.38 -24.74
N THR A 28 17.26 -17.08 -24.85
CA THR A 28 18.22 -15.96 -24.74
C THR A 28 18.39 -15.43 -23.33
N ALA A 29 17.42 -15.68 -22.42
CA ALA A 29 17.48 -15.22 -21.04
C ALA A 29 18.67 -15.85 -20.30
N LYS A 30 19.69 -15.04 -19.99
CA LYS A 30 20.80 -15.41 -19.12
C LYS A 30 20.34 -15.41 -17.68
N GLY A 31 20.56 -16.51 -16.97
CA GLY A 31 20.23 -16.62 -15.54
C GLY A 31 19.61 -17.97 -15.17
N GLY A 32 19.54 -18.26 -13.87
CA GLY A 32 19.02 -19.51 -13.35
C GLY A 32 17.51 -19.71 -13.58
N LEU A 33 17.01 -20.92 -13.32
CA LEU A 33 15.62 -21.33 -13.54
C LEU A 33 14.58 -20.33 -12.98
N LYS A 34 14.84 -19.75 -11.80
CA LYS A 34 13.95 -18.74 -11.17
C LYS A 34 13.77 -17.48 -12.02
N ARG A 35 14.85 -16.95 -12.62
CA ARG A 35 14.79 -15.76 -13.50
C ARG A 35 13.99 -16.04 -14.76
N LYS A 36 14.21 -17.22 -15.37
CA LYS A 36 13.42 -17.65 -16.53
C LYS A 36 11.93 -17.78 -16.21
N THR A 37 11.59 -18.30 -15.03
CA THR A 37 10.20 -18.43 -14.57
C THR A 37 9.57 -17.03 -14.33
N GLN A 38 10.31 -16.08 -13.79
CA GLN A 38 9.82 -14.73 -13.59
C GLN A 38 9.60 -13.99 -14.92
N VAL A 39 10.53 -14.10 -15.85
CA VAL A 39 10.38 -13.55 -17.22
C VAL A 39 9.15 -14.14 -17.89
N LEU A 40 8.97 -15.46 -17.83
CA LEU A 40 7.79 -16.14 -18.38
C LEU A 40 6.49 -15.64 -17.74
N HIS A 41 6.47 -15.48 -16.42
CA HIS A 41 5.30 -14.96 -15.70
C HIS A 41 4.95 -13.53 -16.17
N ASN A 42 5.94 -12.67 -16.30
CA ASN A 42 5.73 -11.28 -16.75
C ASN A 42 5.23 -11.21 -18.21
N ILE A 43 5.79 -12.03 -19.10
CA ILE A 43 5.33 -12.11 -20.49
C ILE A 43 3.90 -12.62 -20.57
N LEU A 44 3.56 -13.71 -19.85
CA LEU A 44 2.20 -14.24 -19.83
C LEU A 44 1.19 -13.22 -19.31
N LYS A 45 1.57 -12.46 -18.28
CA LYS A 45 0.72 -11.39 -17.74
C LYS A 45 0.50 -10.28 -18.75
N ALA A 46 1.55 -9.78 -19.39
CA ALA A 46 1.45 -8.75 -20.43
C ALA A 46 0.63 -9.24 -21.64
N THR A 47 0.81 -10.51 -22.04
CA THR A 47 0.02 -11.13 -23.13
C THR A 47 -1.47 -11.16 -22.80
N VAL A 48 -1.84 -11.49 -21.55
CA VAL A 48 -3.23 -11.46 -21.11
C VAL A 48 -3.81 -10.05 -21.15
N ASP A 49 -3.05 -9.04 -20.70
CA ASP A 49 -3.50 -7.64 -20.69
C ASP A 49 -3.69 -7.12 -22.15
N ILE A 50 -2.76 -7.42 -23.05
CA ILE A 50 -2.87 -7.06 -24.49
C ILE A 50 -4.06 -7.78 -25.14
N HIS A 51 -4.26 -9.06 -24.84
CA HIS A 51 -5.40 -9.82 -25.36
C HIS A 51 -6.74 -9.20 -24.92
N ASN A 52 -6.86 -8.80 -23.68
CA ASN A 52 -8.05 -8.12 -23.16
C ASN A 52 -8.27 -6.77 -23.88
N ARG A 53 -7.23 -6.01 -24.13
CA ARG A 53 -7.29 -4.75 -24.87
C ARG A 53 -7.76 -4.96 -26.31
N LEU A 54 -7.19 -5.92 -27.02
CA LEU A 54 -7.62 -6.26 -28.38
C LEU A 54 -9.09 -6.70 -28.43
N LEU A 55 -9.56 -7.48 -27.47
CA LEU A 55 -10.97 -7.86 -27.37
C LEU A 55 -11.88 -6.65 -27.17
N HIS A 56 -11.45 -5.68 -26.36
CA HIS A 56 -12.19 -4.44 -26.15
C HIS A 56 -12.24 -3.59 -27.44
N GLU A 57 -11.09 -3.41 -28.12
CA GLU A 57 -11.01 -2.67 -29.40
C GLU A 57 -11.87 -3.32 -30.49
N LEU A 58 -11.79 -4.65 -30.64
CA LEU A 58 -12.61 -5.40 -31.60
C LEU A 58 -14.12 -5.26 -31.32
N TYR A 59 -14.51 -5.24 -30.04
CA TYR A 59 -15.91 -5.02 -29.70
C TYR A 59 -16.39 -3.61 -30.08
N LEU A 60 -15.57 -2.58 -29.84
CA LEU A 60 -15.91 -1.20 -30.23
C LEU A 60 -16.04 -1.04 -31.75
N GLU A 61 -15.26 -1.80 -32.52
CA GLU A 61 -15.26 -1.73 -33.96
C GLU A 61 -16.36 -2.57 -34.62
N TYR A 62 -16.62 -3.78 -34.15
CA TYR A 62 -17.47 -4.77 -34.82
C TYR A 62 -18.76 -5.16 -34.07
N GLY A 63 -18.92 -4.70 -32.82
CA GLY A 63 -20.06 -5.05 -31.99
C GLY A 63 -20.05 -6.48 -31.42
N PHE A 64 -21.17 -6.91 -30.83
CA PHE A 64 -21.27 -8.22 -30.20
C PHE A 64 -21.26 -9.38 -31.21
N PHE A 65 -20.44 -10.40 -30.96
CA PHE A 65 -20.44 -11.64 -31.74
C PHE A 65 -21.62 -12.53 -31.37
N LYS A 66 -22.39 -13.00 -32.36
CA LYS A 66 -23.66 -13.72 -32.16
C LYS A 66 -23.59 -15.12 -31.52
N HIS A 67 -22.39 -15.69 -31.30
CA HIS A 67 -22.21 -17.08 -30.83
C HIS A 67 -21.19 -17.17 -29.72
N GLU A 68 -21.51 -16.60 -28.57
CA GLU A 68 -20.52 -16.49 -27.51
C GLU A 68 -20.67 -17.60 -26.47
N SER A 69 -19.58 -18.33 -26.25
CA SER A 69 -19.48 -19.23 -25.12
C SER A 69 -19.37 -18.43 -23.81
N ALA A 70 -19.84 -19.01 -22.69
CA ALA A 70 -19.71 -18.44 -21.37
C ALA A 70 -18.26 -18.01 -21.01
N TYR A 71 -17.27 -18.67 -21.62
CA TYR A 71 -15.87 -18.31 -21.49
C TYR A 71 -15.57 -16.96 -22.16
N LEU A 72 -16.05 -16.71 -23.37
CA LEU A 72 -15.82 -15.45 -24.08
C LEU A 72 -16.52 -14.29 -23.39
N ALA A 73 -17.77 -14.46 -22.92
CA ALA A 73 -18.49 -13.47 -22.15
C ALA A 73 -17.72 -13.04 -20.87
N LYS A 74 -17.12 -14.00 -20.15
CA LYS A 74 -16.29 -13.72 -18.98
C LYS A 74 -15.02 -12.94 -19.35
N ARG A 75 -14.38 -13.26 -20.46
CA ARG A 75 -13.15 -12.58 -20.95
C ARG A 75 -13.48 -11.15 -21.39
N LEU A 76 -14.58 -10.95 -22.12
CA LEU A 76 -15.05 -9.63 -22.51
C LEU A 76 -15.42 -8.76 -21.30
N ASN A 77 -16.11 -9.33 -20.32
CA ASN A 77 -16.40 -8.63 -19.08
C ASN A 77 -15.14 -8.14 -18.39
N ILE A 78 -14.12 -8.99 -18.25
CA ILE A 78 -12.81 -8.60 -17.67
C ILE A 78 -12.17 -7.51 -18.53
N ALA A 79 -12.17 -7.63 -19.85
CA ALA A 79 -11.61 -6.62 -20.75
C ALA A 79 -12.31 -5.27 -20.57
N PHE A 80 -13.62 -5.23 -20.59
CA PHE A 80 -14.38 -4.00 -20.41
C PHE A 80 -14.18 -3.36 -19.03
N LEU A 81 -14.10 -4.16 -17.97
CA LEU A 81 -13.81 -3.66 -16.64
C LEU A 81 -12.40 -3.06 -16.54
N LEU A 82 -11.42 -3.69 -17.19
CA LEU A 82 -10.02 -3.22 -17.18
C LEU A 82 -9.89 -1.86 -17.89
N TYR A 83 -10.65 -1.64 -18.95
CA TYR A 83 -10.57 -0.42 -19.78
C TYR A 83 -11.71 0.59 -19.51
N GLY A 84 -12.51 0.38 -18.48
CA GLY A 84 -13.48 1.36 -18.00
C GLY A 84 -14.80 1.42 -18.78
N ASP A 85 -15.06 0.48 -19.69
CA ASP A 85 -16.35 0.34 -20.39
C ASP A 85 -17.32 -0.51 -19.57
N ALA A 86 -17.88 0.10 -18.58
CA ALA A 86 -18.77 -0.54 -17.65
C ALA A 86 -20.11 -1.00 -18.25
N PRO A 87 -20.78 -0.22 -19.13
CA PRO A 87 -22.00 -0.69 -19.79
C PRO A 87 -21.77 -1.95 -20.61
N SER A 88 -20.68 -2.01 -21.37
CA SER A 88 -20.31 -3.19 -22.16
C SER A 88 -19.92 -4.38 -21.30
N ALA A 89 -19.25 -4.14 -20.16
CA ALA A 89 -18.95 -5.18 -19.19
C ALA A 89 -20.21 -5.83 -18.62
N MET A 90 -21.23 -5.04 -18.27
CA MET A 90 -22.53 -5.55 -17.79
C MET A 90 -23.23 -6.35 -18.86
N LYS A 91 -23.29 -5.84 -20.10
CA LYS A 91 -23.92 -6.53 -21.23
C LYS A 91 -23.22 -7.85 -21.55
N ALA A 92 -21.90 -7.94 -21.43
CA ALA A 92 -21.16 -9.19 -21.61
C ALA A 92 -21.54 -10.26 -20.58
N LEU A 93 -21.92 -9.86 -19.38
CA LEU A 93 -22.35 -10.77 -18.31
C LEU A 93 -23.73 -11.38 -18.55
N GLU A 94 -24.63 -10.70 -19.25
CA GLU A 94 -26.00 -11.20 -19.56
C GLU A 94 -25.97 -12.48 -20.39
N HIS A 95 -24.85 -12.81 -21.04
CA HIS A 95 -24.72 -13.98 -21.94
C HIS A 95 -23.96 -15.17 -21.31
N GLY A 96 -23.60 -15.10 -20.01
CA GLY A 96 -22.86 -16.16 -19.30
C GLY A 96 -23.74 -17.12 -18.50
N PRO A 97 -23.20 -18.25 -17.99
CA PRO A 97 -23.94 -19.19 -17.15
C PRO A 97 -24.31 -18.57 -15.81
N LEU A 98 -25.58 -18.67 -15.44
CA LEU A 98 -26.22 -17.98 -14.31
C LEU A 98 -25.55 -18.13 -12.95
N GLU A 99 -25.04 -19.31 -12.58
CA GLU A 99 -24.50 -19.57 -11.24
C GLU A 99 -23.16 -18.87 -10.91
N LYS A 100 -22.37 -18.48 -11.91
CA LYS A 100 -21.13 -17.70 -11.73
C LYS A 100 -21.31 -16.21 -11.99
N LEU A 101 -22.42 -15.82 -12.53
CA LEU A 101 -22.73 -14.47 -12.97
C LEU A 101 -22.96 -13.52 -11.79
N GLU A 102 -23.66 -13.97 -10.75
CA GLU A 102 -24.06 -13.12 -9.62
C GLU A 102 -22.86 -12.49 -8.89
N SER A 103 -21.80 -13.27 -8.65
CA SER A 103 -20.58 -12.77 -8.00
C SER A 103 -19.83 -11.74 -8.88
N GLU A 104 -19.74 -11.96 -10.19
CA GLU A 104 -19.05 -11.03 -11.10
C GLU A 104 -19.90 -9.77 -11.36
N VAL A 105 -21.23 -9.89 -11.44
CA VAL A 105 -22.15 -8.75 -11.50
C VAL A 105 -22.03 -7.89 -10.25
N ALA A 106 -22.04 -8.49 -9.07
CA ALA A 106 -21.90 -7.76 -7.81
C ALA A 106 -20.55 -7.02 -7.73
N LYS A 107 -19.44 -7.64 -8.13
CA LYS A 107 -18.13 -6.98 -8.21
C LYS A 107 -18.14 -5.79 -9.18
N THR A 108 -18.72 -5.99 -10.37
CA THR A 108 -18.81 -4.94 -11.38
C THR A 108 -19.63 -3.76 -10.86
N GLN A 109 -20.80 -4.03 -10.28
CA GLN A 109 -21.67 -3.00 -9.70
C GLN A 109 -20.98 -2.24 -8.57
N THR A 110 -20.20 -2.94 -7.72
CA THR A 110 -19.40 -2.32 -6.66
C THR A 110 -18.33 -1.37 -7.23
N ILE A 111 -17.63 -1.77 -8.29
CA ILE A 111 -16.63 -0.91 -8.94
C ILE A 111 -17.34 0.32 -9.54
N LEU A 112 -18.44 0.12 -10.26
CA LEU A 112 -19.19 1.18 -10.93
C LEU A 112 -19.80 2.19 -9.96
N SER A 113 -20.35 1.72 -8.85
CA SER A 113 -20.96 2.60 -7.85
C SER A 113 -19.96 3.60 -7.26
N LYS A 114 -18.69 3.24 -7.17
CA LYS A 114 -17.63 4.11 -6.64
C LYS A 114 -17.21 5.22 -7.61
N ILE A 115 -17.32 4.99 -8.93
CA ILE A 115 -16.85 5.95 -9.95
C ILE A 115 -17.60 7.29 -9.87
N ASN A 116 -18.79 7.32 -9.32
CA ASN A 116 -19.67 8.50 -9.31
C ASN A 116 -19.56 9.37 -8.04
N ARG A 117 -18.59 9.22 -7.16
CA ARG A 117 -18.50 9.96 -5.87
C ARG A 117 -19.78 9.94 -5.01
N THR A 118 -20.88 9.41 -5.55
CA THR A 118 -22.17 9.30 -4.85
C THR A 118 -22.33 7.96 -4.13
N TRP A 119 -21.34 7.08 -4.27
CA TRP A 119 -21.36 5.76 -3.65
C TRP A 119 -21.52 5.81 -2.13
N LEU A 120 -20.92 6.83 -1.45
CA LEU A 120 -21.13 7.06 -0.02
C LEU A 120 -22.58 7.29 0.35
N LYS A 121 -23.35 7.97 -0.51
CA LYS A 121 -24.78 8.21 -0.29
C LYS A 121 -25.62 6.94 -0.42
N SER A 122 -25.09 5.92 -1.10
CA SER A 122 -25.72 4.61 -1.20
C SER A 122 -25.50 3.73 0.03
N ILE A 123 -24.50 4.07 0.86
CA ILE A 123 -24.36 3.52 2.20
C ILE A 123 -25.47 4.19 3.01
N GLY A 124 -26.55 3.46 3.28
CA GLY A 124 -27.75 4.03 3.89
C GLY A 124 -27.48 4.79 5.19
N PRO A 125 -28.24 5.82 5.51
CA PRO A 125 -28.14 6.46 6.81
C PRO A 125 -28.45 5.39 7.85
N LEU A 126 -27.47 5.03 8.65
CA LEU A 126 -27.74 4.29 9.87
C LEU A 126 -28.67 5.18 10.69
N SER A 127 -29.82 4.61 11.13
CA SER A 127 -30.84 5.34 11.88
C SER A 127 -30.17 6.21 12.93
N SER A 128 -30.54 7.49 12.99
CA SER A 128 -29.97 8.43 13.96
C SER A 128 -30.13 7.85 15.37
N ILE A 129 -29.01 7.54 15.97
CA ILE A 129 -28.96 6.95 17.30
C ILE A 129 -29.05 8.10 18.28
N SER A 130 -29.78 7.91 19.38
CA SER A 130 -29.92 8.90 20.46
C SER A 130 -28.59 9.57 20.77
N SER A 131 -28.59 10.90 20.92
CA SER A 131 -27.41 11.75 21.06
C SER A 131 -26.45 11.21 22.14
N LEU A 132 -25.26 10.86 21.68
CA LEU A 132 -24.14 10.52 22.54
C LEU A 132 -23.75 11.77 23.35
N LYS A 133 -23.53 11.65 24.67
CA LYS A 133 -22.89 12.71 25.46
C LYS A 133 -21.37 12.49 25.42
N PRO A 134 -20.63 13.23 24.59
CA PRO A 134 -19.20 13.02 24.43
C PRO A 134 -18.44 13.30 25.73
N LYS A 135 -17.35 12.58 25.96
CA LYS A 135 -16.34 12.95 26.95
C LYS A 135 -15.36 13.94 26.29
N GLN A 136 -15.08 15.04 26.96
CA GLN A 136 -14.10 16.01 26.49
C GLN A 136 -12.75 15.34 26.20
N ASN A 137 -12.09 15.74 25.12
CA ASN A 137 -10.78 15.26 24.67
C ASN A 137 -10.71 13.75 24.39
N GLN A 138 -11.83 13.05 24.27
CA GLN A 138 -11.87 11.63 23.93
C GLN A 138 -11.90 11.47 22.40
N ILE A 139 -10.91 10.78 21.83
CA ILE A 139 -10.80 10.49 20.40
C ILE A 139 -11.01 8.99 20.18
N LEU A 140 -11.86 8.63 19.24
CA LEU A 140 -11.95 7.26 18.72
C LEU A 140 -11.22 7.23 17.37
N TYR A 141 -10.09 6.54 17.36
CA TYR A 141 -9.22 6.44 16.19
C TYR A 141 -9.39 5.09 15.50
N LEU A 142 -9.83 5.09 14.24
CA LEU A 142 -9.99 3.89 13.43
C LEU A 142 -8.73 3.62 12.60
N ALA A 143 -8.02 2.55 12.96
CA ALA A 143 -6.82 2.10 12.27
C ALA A 143 -7.11 0.93 11.33
N HIS A 144 -6.55 0.97 10.10
CA HIS A 144 -6.65 -0.13 9.16
C HIS A 144 -5.82 -1.36 9.58
N MET A 145 -4.64 -1.12 10.14
CA MET A 145 -3.70 -2.10 10.69
C MET A 145 -3.07 -1.53 11.95
N ALA A 146 -2.63 -2.38 12.86
CA ALA A 146 -2.05 -1.94 14.13
C ALA A 146 -1.03 -2.94 14.71
N LEU A 147 -0.18 -2.43 15.62
CA LEU A 147 0.66 -3.23 16.51
C LEU A 147 -0.22 -4.12 17.42
N PRO A 148 0.23 -5.30 17.87
CA PRO A 148 1.56 -5.88 17.61
C PRO A 148 1.61 -6.75 16.35
N PHE A 149 0.51 -6.94 15.62
CA PHE A 149 0.43 -7.89 14.52
C PHE A 149 1.13 -7.43 13.25
N GLU A 150 1.27 -6.14 13.06
CA GLU A 150 2.07 -5.56 11.97
C GLU A 150 2.85 -4.33 12.47
N SER A 151 4.12 -4.23 11.99
CA SER A 151 5.07 -3.14 12.30
C SER A 151 5.46 -2.32 11.08
N ALA A 152 4.66 -2.36 10.01
CA ALA A 152 4.89 -1.54 8.82
C ALA A 152 4.81 -0.03 9.14
N GLY A 153 5.39 0.83 8.31
CA GLY A 153 5.41 2.28 8.50
C GLY A 153 4.06 2.91 8.82
N TYR A 154 2.97 2.34 8.30
CA TYR A 154 1.60 2.71 8.66
C TYR A 154 1.34 2.56 10.19
N CYS A 155 1.74 1.43 10.77
CA CYS A 155 1.52 1.13 12.19
C CYS A 155 2.46 1.95 13.09
N THR A 156 3.73 2.09 12.68
CA THR A 156 4.74 2.91 13.38
C THR A 156 4.31 4.37 13.43
N ARG A 157 3.85 4.94 12.30
CA ARG A 157 3.29 6.30 12.26
C ARG A 157 2.07 6.43 13.19
N THR A 158 1.11 5.48 13.13
CA THR A 158 -0.06 5.51 14.01
C THR A 158 0.37 5.58 15.46
N HIS A 159 1.24 4.67 15.86
CA HIS A 159 1.68 4.55 17.25
C HIS A 159 2.41 5.81 17.71
N GLY A 160 3.43 6.26 16.95
CA GLY A 160 4.21 7.44 17.32
C GLY A 160 3.36 8.72 17.36
N LEU A 161 2.49 8.93 16.38
CA LEU A 161 1.60 10.09 16.34
C LEU A 161 0.65 10.13 17.55
N LEU A 162 -0.04 9.01 17.83
CA LEU A 162 -1.06 8.97 18.87
C LEU A 162 -0.45 8.95 20.28
N THR A 163 0.71 8.32 20.47
CA THR A 163 1.46 8.36 21.73
C THR A 163 1.87 9.80 22.06
N ASN A 164 2.40 10.53 21.09
CA ASN A 164 2.75 11.94 21.30
C ASN A 164 1.52 12.81 21.52
N LEU A 165 0.44 12.61 20.74
CA LEU A 165 -0.80 13.37 20.93
C LEU A 165 -1.41 13.15 22.32
N SER A 166 -1.27 11.98 22.91
CA SER A 166 -1.78 11.70 24.27
C SER A 166 -1.11 12.55 25.35
N GLN A 167 0.08 13.08 25.10
CA GLN A 167 0.78 13.97 26.03
C GLN A 167 0.11 15.36 26.14
N TYR A 168 -0.73 15.72 25.15
CA TYR A 168 -1.48 16.98 25.11
C TYR A 168 -2.92 16.85 25.61
N ASN A 169 -3.14 16.03 26.63
CA ASN A 169 -4.43 15.83 27.27
C ASN A 169 -5.50 15.19 26.34
N ALA A 170 -5.09 14.50 25.30
CA ALA A 170 -5.99 13.72 24.46
C ALA A 170 -6.12 12.28 24.98
N ASN A 171 -7.35 11.84 25.24
CA ASN A 171 -7.65 10.46 25.56
C ASN A 171 -7.99 9.71 24.27
N ILE A 172 -7.13 8.77 23.89
CA ILE A 172 -7.25 8.10 22.60
C ILE A 172 -7.57 6.63 22.79
N THR A 173 -8.61 6.19 22.11
CA THR A 173 -8.94 4.77 21.98
C THR A 173 -8.72 4.38 20.51
N ILE A 174 -7.82 3.44 20.28
CA ILE A 174 -7.55 2.92 18.93
C ILE A 174 -8.40 1.69 18.73
N GLN A 175 -9.19 1.70 17.66
CA GLN A 175 -9.99 0.58 17.20
C GLN A 175 -9.49 0.15 15.83
N THR A 176 -9.25 -1.15 15.64
CA THR A 176 -8.95 -1.67 14.31
C THR A 176 -10.22 -1.91 13.51
N ARG A 177 -10.10 -1.98 12.19
CA ARG A 177 -11.21 -2.38 11.33
C ARG A 177 -11.74 -3.77 11.69
N LEU A 178 -12.98 -4.02 11.35
CA LEU A 178 -13.65 -5.32 11.57
C LEU A 178 -12.90 -6.46 10.87
N GLY A 179 -12.71 -7.58 11.56
CA GLY A 179 -12.01 -8.78 11.09
C GLY A 179 -10.48 -8.77 11.23
N TYR A 180 -9.86 -7.61 11.53
CA TYR A 180 -8.42 -7.55 11.72
C TYR A 180 -8.00 -8.09 13.09
N PRO A 181 -6.94 -8.89 13.22
CA PRO A 181 -5.94 -9.26 12.20
C PRO A 181 -6.27 -10.54 11.42
N LEU A 182 -7.35 -11.25 11.73
CA LEU A 182 -7.64 -12.59 11.23
C LEU A 182 -7.94 -12.64 9.72
N ASP A 183 -8.38 -11.51 9.13
CA ASP A 183 -8.58 -11.39 7.69
C ASP A 183 -7.26 -11.24 6.89
N LYS A 184 -6.10 -11.21 7.58
CA LYS A 184 -4.78 -11.18 6.94
C LYS A 184 -4.28 -12.59 6.62
N GLY A 185 -4.02 -12.84 5.34
CA GLY A 185 -3.59 -14.15 4.85
C GLY A 185 -2.40 -14.77 5.59
N LYS A 186 -1.48 -13.95 6.11
CA LYS A 186 -0.33 -14.39 6.90
C LYS A 186 -0.70 -14.90 8.30
N LEU A 187 -1.86 -14.51 8.82
CA LEU A 187 -2.32 -14.80 10.17
C LEU A 187 -3.52 -15.76 10.18
N LYS A 188 -3.82 -16.41 9.05
CA LYS A 188 -4.93 -17.38 8.92
C LYS A 188 -4.85 -18.58 9.87
N HIS A 189 -3.70 -18.81 10.48
CA HIS A 189 -3.51 -19.87 11.47
C HIS A 189 -4.04 -19.48 12.85
N LEU A 190 -4.31 -18.18 13.10
CA LEU A 190 -4.89 -17.71 14.36
C LEU A 190 -6.41 -17.84 14.32
N THR A 191 -6.99 -18.11 15.48
CA THR A 191 -8.44 -18.10 15.73
C THR A 191 -8.83 -16.86 16.56
N ASP A 192 -10.13 -16.60 16.69
CA ASP A 192 -10.63 -15.52 17.55
C ASP A 192 -10.19 -15.69 19.03
N ALA A 193 -10.00 -16.91 19.48
CA ALA A 193 -9.52 -17.22 20.82
C ALA A 193 -8.02 -16.90 21.01
N ASP A 194 -7.23 -16.95 19.93
CA ASP A 194 -5.79 -16.69 19.98
C ASP A 194 -5.47 -15.18 20.03
N VAL A 195 -6.43 -14.33 19.67
CA VAL A 195 -6.24 -12.88 19.61
C VAL A 195 -6.89 -12.19 20.80
N LYS A 196 -6.06 -11.58 21.66
CA LYS A 196 -6.58 -10.72 22.71
C LYS A 196 -7.37 -9.56 22.11
N LYS A 197 -8.58 -9.31 22.63
CA LYS A 197 -9.45 -8.21 22.17
C LYS A 197 -8.86 -6.82 22.47
N THR A 198 -7.92 -6.72 23.39
CA THR A 198 -7.26 -5.47 23.77
C THR A 198 -5.78 -5.70 24.08
N PHE A 199 -4.94 -4.84 23.52
CA PHE A 199 -3.51 -4.74 23.86
C PHE A 199 -3.22 -3.34 24.40
N LYS A 200 -2.28 -3.26 25.32
CA LYS A 200 -1.72 -1.99 25.79
C LYS A 200 -0.24 -1.95 25.43
N ILE A 201 0.16 -0.99 24.61
CA ILE A 201 1.52 -0.80 24.10
C ILE A 201 1.87 0.66 24.35
N ASP A 202 2.95 0.92 25.09
CA ASP A 202 3.43 2.26 25.46
C ASP A 202 2.32 3.20 25.97
N GLY A 203 1.47 2.64 26.84
CA GLY A 203 0.32 3.37 27.40
C GLY A 203 -0.92 3.42 26.50
N MET A 204 -0.78 3.21 25.20
CA MET A 204 -1.87 3.27 24.23
C MET A 204 -2.70 1.99 24.23
N ARG A 205 -4.03 2.13 24.20
CA ARG A 205 -4.98 1.00 24.16
C ARG A 205 -5.41 0.73 22.71
N TYR A 206 -5.10 -0.47 22.23
CA TYR A 206 -5.53 -1.00 20.95
C TYR A 206 -6.66 -2.01 21.15
N ASN A 207 -7.79 -1.78 20.53
CA ASN A 207 -8.92 -2.70 20.54
C ASN A 207 -9.06 -3.39 19.19
N TYR A 208 -9.34 -4.69 19.21
CA TYR A 208 -9.45 -5.54 18.02
C TYR A 208 -10.87 -6.11 17.93
N HIS A 209 -11.45 -6.02 16.76
CA HIS A 209 -12.72 -6.64 16.45
C HIS A 209 -12.49 -7.82 15.50
N THR A 210 -12.30 -9.00 16.07
CA THR A 210 -11.75 -10.20 15.39
C THR A 210 -12.80 -11.12 14.81
N SER A 211 -14.09 -10.79 14.84
CA SER A 211 -15.14 -11.64 14.27
C SER A 211 -14.91 -11.85 12.76
N LEU A 212 -14.68 -13.11 12.37
CA LEU A 212 -14.51 -13.51 10.97
C LEU A 212 -15.83 -13.57 10.24
N ASP A 213 -16.91 -13.99 10.93
CA ASP A 213 -18.23 -14.15 10.34
C ASP A 213 -18.82 -12.81 9.86
N GLU A 214 -18.36 -11.71 10.48
CA GLU A 214 -18.79 -10.34 10.19
C GLU A 214 -17.76 -9.52 9.44
N GLY A 215 -16.49 -9.94 9.41
CA GLY A 215 -15.36 -9.12 9.02
C GLY A 215 -14.72 -9.46 7.69
N ILE A 216 -15.23 -10.44 6.96
CA ILE A 216 -14.65 -10.79 5.67
C ILE A 216 -15.02 -9.72 4.66
N ARG A 217 -14.02 -9.21 3.97
CA ARG A 217 -14.16 -8.35 2.79
C ARG A 217 -14.69 -9.19 1.63
N ASP A 218 -15.96 -9.52 1.67
CA ASP A 218 -16.62 -10.17 0.58
C ASP A 218 -16.85 -9.20 -0.60
N ALA A 219 -17.38 -9.74 -1.69
CA ALA A 219 -17.67 -9.01 -2.91
C ALA A 219 -18.52 -7.74 -2.69
N ASP A 220 -19.26 -7.66 -1.59
CA ASP A 220 -20.07 -6.51 -1.19
C ASP A 220 -19.37 -5.64 -0.15
N GLU A 221 -18.53 -4.73 -0.64
CA GLU A 221 -17.84 -3.73 0.20
C GLU A 221 -18.84 -2.82 0.96
N ARG A 222 -20.00 -2.54 0.38
CA ARG A 222 -21.04 -1.73 1.01
C ARG A 222 -21.58 -2.42 2.27
N ALA A 223 -21.94 -3.69 2.17
CA ALA A 223 -22.41 -4.47 3.31
C ALA A 223 -21.32 -4.59 4.40
N TYR A 224 -20.06 -4.71 3.99
CA TYR A 224 -18.93 -4.67 4.94
C TYR A 224 -18.86 -3.32 5.68
N ILE A 225 -18.93 -2.18 4.95
CA ILE A 225 -18.90 -0.84 5.56
C ILE A 225 -20.07 -0.66 6.54
N GLU A 226 -21.28 -1.09 6.17
CA GLU A 226 -22.47 -1.01 7.04
C GLU A 226 -22.25 -1.80 8.34
N ARG A 227 -21.83 -3.07 8.26
CA ARG A 227 -21.56 -3.91 9.45
C ARG A 227 -20.44 -3.33 10.31
N ALA A 228 -19.32 -2.91 9.69
CA ALA A 228 -18.19 -2.34 10.40
C ALA A 228 -18.54 -1.00 11.07
N SER A 229 -19.40 -0.20 10.45
CA SER A 229 -19.90 1.04 11.05
C SER A 229 -20.78 0.76 12.26
N MET A 230 -21.65 -0.25 12.21
CA MET A 230 -22.46 -0.66 13.36
C MET A 230 -21.59 -1.11 14.52
N ALA A 231 -20.57 -1.93 14.27
CA ALA A 231 -19.61 -2.36 15.27
C ALA A 231 -18.83 -1.17 15.88
N LEU A 232 -18.45 -0.19 15.07
CA LEU A 232 -17.76 1.00 15.54
C LEU A 232 -18.69 1.91 16.35
N ILE A 233 -19.98 1.98 16.04
CA ILE A 233 -21.00 2.69 16.83
C ILE A 233 -21.12 2.08 18.23
N GLU A 234 -21.17 0.77 18.35
CA GLU A 234 -21.22 0.11 19.67
C GLU A 234 -19.97 0.43 20.50
N GLN A 235 -18.81 0.43 19.87
CA GLN A 235 -17.58 0.86 20.53
C GLN A 235 -17.63 2.33 20.95
N ALA A 236 -18.13 3.21 20.06
CA ALA A 236 -18.29 4.63 20.36
C ALA A 236 -19.21 4.91 21.55
N ARG A 237 -20.29 4.13 21.71
CA ARG A 237 -21.19 4.24 22.88
C ARG A 237 -20.46 4.00 24.20
N SER A 238 -19.54 3.04 24.22
CA SER A 238 -18.73 2.75 25.40
C SER A 238 -17.69 3.83 25.68
N VAL A 239 -16.97 4.26 24.60
CA VAL A 239 -15.87 5.23 24.65
C VAL A 239 -16.37 6.65 24.85
N ARG A 240 -17.51 7.01 24.25
CA ARG A 240 -18.12 8.34 24.19
C ARG A 240 -17.17 9.40 23.63
N PRO A 241 -16.67 9.21 22.38
CA PRO A 241 -15.72 10.12 21.79
C PRO A 241 -16.33 11.51 21.51
N ALA A 242 -15.49 12.54 21.53
CA ALA A 242 -15.81 13.88 21.06
C ALA A 242 -15.60 14.04 19.55
N LEU A 243 -14.76 13.19 18.96
CA LEU A 243 -14.55 13.11 17.52
C LEU A 243 -14.14 11.68 17.10
N ILE A 244 -14.36 11.38 15.83
CA ILE A 244 -13.87 10.16 15.19
C ILE A 244 -12.80 10.56 14.17
N GLN A 245 -11.66 9.86 14.21
CA GLN A 245 -10.60 9.99 13.22
C GLN A 245 -10.37 8.64 12.56
N ALA A 246 -10.22 8.61 11.25
CA ALA A 246 -9.85 7.40 10.52
C ALA A 246 -8.63 7.67 9.64
N ALA A 247 -7.72 6.69 9.59
CA ALA A 247 -6.63 6.71 8.64
C ALA A 247 -6.98 5.91 7.39
N SER A 248 -6.55 6.39 6.22
CA SER A 248 -6.83 5.77 4.92
C SER A 248 -6.63 4.23 4.91
N ASN A 249 -7.40 3.50 4.12
CA ASN A 249 -7.98 3.87 2.82
C ASN A 249 -9.47 4.29 2.91
N HIS A 250 -10.05 4.55 1.73
CA HIS A 250 -11.46 4.97 1.58
C HIS A 250 -12.47 4.08 2.31
N VAL A 251 -12.28 2.77 2.37
CA VAL A 251 -13.16 1.86 3.13
C VAL A 251 -13.15 2.22 4.62
N ASN A 252 -11.95 2.41 5.17
CA ASN A 252 -11.77 2.80 6.57
C ASN A 252 -12.33 4.21 6.81
N GLY A 253 -12.11 5.11 5.85
CA GLY A 253 -12.68 6.45 5.85
C GLY A 253 -14.21 6.45 5.85
N ALA A 254 -14.82 5.63 4.99
CA ALA A 254 -16.27 5.49 4.90
C ALA A 254 -16.89 4.94 6.19
N ILE A 255 -16.25 3.95 6.83
CA ILE A 255 -16.69 3.41 8.12
C ILE A 255 -16.66 4.52 9.20
N GLY A 256 -15.55 5.27 9.29
CA GLY A 256 -15.40 6.37 10.23
C GLY A 256 -16.43 7.48 10.01
N LEU A 257 -16.61 7.90 8.76
CA LEU A 257 -17.55 8.94 8.35
C LEU A 257 -19.00 8.54 8.63
N THR A 258 -19.42 7.33 8.21
CA THR A 258 -20.78 6.82 8.46
C THR A 258 -21.09 6.75 9.96
N THR A 259 -20.12 6.28 10.74
CA THR A 259 -20.24 6.23 12.22
C THR A 259 -20.37 7.64 12.81
N ALA A 260 -19.53 8.58 12.37
CA ALA A 260 -19.54 9.94 12.87
C ALA A 260 -20.88 10.64 12.57
N ARG A 261 -21.39 10.49 11.34
CA ARG A 261 -22.68 11.07 10.94
C ARG A 261 -23.84 10.45 11.70
N ALA A 262 -23.85 9.14 11.94
CA ALA A 262 -24.89 8.46 12.76
C ALA A 262 -24.91 8.94 14.22
N LEU A 263 -23.78 9.35 14.77
CA LEU A 263 -23.62 9.83 16.15
C LEU A 263 -23.59 11.36 16.27
N ASN A 264 -23.71 12.08 15.15
CA ASN A 264 -23.58 13.55 15.07
C ASN A 264 -22.27 14.06 15.70
N LEU A 265 -21.15 13.43 15.32
CA LEU A 265 -19.78 13.75 15.77
C LEU A 265 -18.94 14.32 14.63
N PRO A 266 -17.94 15.17 14.90
CA PRO A 266 -16.94 15.57 13.93
C PRO A 266 -16.14 14.36 13.42
N PHE A 267 -15.73 14.43 12.14
CA PHE A 267 -14.94 13.41 11.50
C PHE A 267 -13.66 13.99 10.88
N ILE A 268 -12.51 13.43 11.25
CA ILE A 268 -11.22 13.74 10.67
C ILE A 268 -10.76 12.54 9.82
N TYR A 269 -10.37 12.80 8.57
CA TYR A 269 -9.83 11.77 7.70
C TYR A 269 -8.35 12.00 7.42
N GLU A 270 -7.51 10.99 7.71
CA GLU A 270 -6.06 11.06 7.51
C GLU A 270 -5.65 10.30 6.26
N VAL A 271 -5.30 11.02 5.19
CA VAL A 271 -4.81 10.47 3.91
C VAL A 271 -3.29 10.26 4.01
N ARG A 272 -2.89 9.02 4.31
CA ARG A 272 -1.49 8.59 4.47
C ARG A 272 -0.84 8.13 3.19
N GLY A 273 -1.62 7.98 2.15
CA GLY A 273 -1.21 7.54 0.85
C GLY A 273 -2.42 7.20 -0.01
N LEU A 274 -2.21 7.23 -1.30
CA LEU A 274 -3.21 6.94 -2.29
C LEU A 274 -3.03 5.47 -2.73
N TRP A 275 -3.88 4.58 -2.23
CA TRP A 275 -3.68 3.13 -2.37
C TRP A 275 -3.78 2.64 -3.81
N HIS A 276 -4.59 3.28 -4.64
CA HIS A 276 -4.64 3.03 -6.07
C HIS A 276 -3.29 3.33 -6.74
N MET A 277 -2.63 4.44 -6.38
CA MET A 277 -1.29 4.77 -6.88
C MET A 277 -0.22 3.81 -6.36
N SER A 278 -0.31 3.40 -5.07
CA SER A 278 0.60 2.40 -4.50
C SER A 278 0.45 1.03 -5.17
N ARG A 279 -0.74 0.72 -5.71
CA ARG A 279 -0.96 -0.51 -6.48
C ARG A 279 -0.35 -0.40 -7.88
N VAL A 280 -0.37 0.77 -8.51
CA VAL A 280 0.29 1.01 -9.82
C VAL A 280 1.80 0.74 -9.73
N ALA A 281 2.47 1.19 -8.67
CA ALA A 281 3.91 0.94 -8.47
C ALA A 281 4.28 -0.56 -8.44
N ARG A 282 3.34 -1.43 -8.08
CA ARG A 282 3.50 -2.89 -8.08
C ARG A 282 2.92 -3.58 -9.32
N GLN A 283 1.97 -2.94 -9.95
CA GLN A 283 1.21 -3.42 -11.10
C GLN A 283 0.96 -2.26 -12.06
N PRO A 284 1.93 -1.87 -12.91
CA PRO A 284 1.83 -0.65 -13.74
C PRO A 284 0.55 -0.57 -14.58
N HIS A 285 0.09 -1.70 -15.12
CA HIS A 285 -1.15 -1.74 -15.93
C HIS A 285 -2.41 -1.41 -15.14
N PHE A 286 -2.36 -1.44 -13.81
CA PHE A 286 -3.51 -1.09 -12.94
C PHE A 286 -3.97 0.35 -13.14
N LEU A 287 -3.11 1.25 -13.60
CA LEU A 287 -3.46 2.62 -13.95
C LEU A 287 -4.64 2.71 -14.92
N HIS A 288 -4.76 1.72 -15.82
CA HIS A 288 -5.81 1.67 -16.85
C HIS A 288 -7.07 0.90 -16.41
N HIS A 289 -7.09 0.35 -15.20
CA HIS A 289 -8.24 -0.40 -14.70
C HIS A 289 -9.35 0.54 -14.23
N ALA A 290 -10.60 0.18 -14.49
CA ALA A 290 -11.76 0.89 -13.94
C ALA A 290 -11.71 0.94 -12.40
N GLU A 291 -11.17 -0.10 -11.76
CA GLU A 291 -10.97 -0.16 -10.31
C GLU A 291 -10.02 0.93 -9.80
N TYR A 292 -8.99 1.33 -10.58
CA TYR A 292 -8.12 2.45 -10.24
C TYR A 292 -8.94 3.73 -10.07
N LYS A 293 -9.77 4.05 -11.08
CA LYS A 293 -10.65 5.22 -11.04
C LYS A 293 -11.68 5.11 -9.91
N ALA A 294 -12.26 3.93 -9.70
CA ALA A 294 -13.22 3.70 -8.63
C ALA A 294 -12.61 3.92 -7.24
N MET A 295 -11.40 3.42 -7.01
CA MET A 295 -10.69 3.63 -5.74
C MET A 295 -10.35 5.11 -5.52
N ASP A 296 -9.92 5.80 -6.57
CA ASP A 296 -9.63 7.24 -6.52
C ASP A 296 -10.88 8.05 -6.20
N GLU A 297 -11.96 7.87 -6.95
CA GLU A 297 -13.22 8.58 -6.71
C GLU A 297 -13.82 8.29 -5.32
N ALA A 298 -13.65 7.07 -4.82
CA ALA A 298 -14.07 6.71 -3.47
C ALA A 298 -13.23 7.42 -2.38
N GLU A 299 -11.91 7.49 -2.57
CA GLU A 299 -11.03 8.23 -1.66
C GLU A 299 -11.39 9.71 -1.61
N ILE A 300 -11.60 10.31 -2.78
CA ILE A 300 -12.02 11.72 -2.92
C ILE A 300 -13.40 11.95 -2.29
N ALA A 301 -14.36 11.04 -2.47
CA ALA A 301 -15.68 11.15 -1.88
C ALA A 301 -15.63 11.24 -0.34
N VAL A 302 -14.77 10.43 0.30
CA VAL A 302 -14.56 10.52 1.75
C VAL A 302 -13.95 11.86 2.14
N CYS A 303 -12.94 12.35 1.39
CA CYS A 303 -12.30 13.63 1.67
C CYS A 303 -13.27 14.82 1.54
N LEU A 304 -14.17 14.79 0.55
CA LEU A 304 -15.17 15.84 0.34
C LEU A 304 -16.18 15.95 1.49
N GLU A 305 -16.52 14.84 2.12
CA GLU A 305 -17.50 14.75 3.21
C GLU A 305 -16.88 14.86 4.61
N ALA A 306 -15.56 14.76 4.74
CA ALA A 306 -14.86 14.90 6.03
C ALA A 306 -14.91 16.35 6.52
N ASP A 307 -15.02 16.57 7.84
CA ASP A 307 -14.98 17.91 8.43
C ASP A 307 -13.56 18.49 8.36
N MET A 308 -12.53 17.63 8.45
CA MET A 308 -11.12 17.98 8.24
C MET A 308 -10.37 16.80 7.60
N VAL A 309 -9.42 17.11 6.75
CA VAL A 309 -8.52 16.14 6.10
C VAL A 309 -7.09 16.42 6.52
N LEU A 310 -6.37 15.37 6.95
CA LEU A 310 -4.94 15.42 7.22
C LEU A 310 -4.19 14.76 6.06
N ALA A 311 -3.45 15.53 5.29
CA ALA A 311 -2.64 15.05 4.17
C ALA A 311 -1.20 14.78 4.63
N ILE A 312 -0.62 13.64 4.22
CA ILE A 312 0.74 13.28 4.66
C ILE A 312 1.84 14.13 4.01
N THR A 313 1.57 14.74 2.84
CA THR A 313 2.50 15.60 2.11
C THR A 313 1.78 16.78 1.45
N HIS A 314 2.53 17.80 1.07
CA HIS A 314 2.00 18.87 0.23
C HIS A 314 1.53 18.36 -1.14
N ALA A 315 2.18 17.37 -1.72
CA ALA A 315 1.76 16.75 -2.98
C ALA A 315 0.35 16.13 -2.85
N VAL A 316 0.09 15.37 -1.77
CA VAL A 316 -1.26 14.85 -1.49
C VAL A 316 -2.25 16.00 -1.27
N ARG A 317 -1.89 17.06 -0.54
CA ARG A 317 -2.75 18.23 -0.36
C ARG A 317 -3.15 18.86 -1.69
N TYR A 318 -2.19 19.12 -2.57
CA TYR A 318 -2.48 19.69 -3.90
C TYR A 318 -3.36 18.79 -4.74
N TYR A 319 -3.08 17.49 -4.75
CA TYR A 319 -3.91 16.50 -5.44
C TYR A 319 -5.37 16.55 -4.97
N LEU A 320 -5.61 16.62 -3.67
CA LEU A 320 -6.96 16.71 -3.11
C LEU A 320 -7.67 18.02 -3.49
N ILE A 321 -6.94 19.15 -3.50
CA ILE A 321 -7.48 20.44 -3.93
C ILE A 321 -7.88 20.40 -5.41
N GLU A 322 -7.04 19.88 -6.28
CA GLU A 322 -7.37 19.71 -7.71
C GLU A 322 -8.60 18.81 -7.94
N ARG A 323 -8.88 17.93 -7.00
CA ARG A 323 -10.06 17.06 -7.02
C ARG A 323 -11.29 17.67 -6.34
N GLY A 324 -11.21 18.93 -5.90
CA GLY A 324 -12.30 19.72 -5.37
C GLY A 324 -12.48 19.71 -3.85
N VAL A 325 -11.53 19.18 -3.09
CA VAL A 325 -11.55 19.27 -1.63
C VAL A 325 -11.17 20.69 -1.21
N ASP A 326 -11.95 21.29 -0.33
CA ASP A 326 -11.73 22.64 0.18
C ASP A 326 -10.35 22.77 0.84
N PRO A 327 -9.45 23.67 0.36
CA PRO A 327 -8.12 23.85 0.90
C PRO A 327 -8.09 24.27 2.38
N GLU A 328 -9.15 24.95 2.88
CA GLU A 328 -9.27 25.35 4.28
C GLU A 328 -9.52 24.17 5.23
N ARG A 329 -10.01 23.05 4.69
CA ARG A 329 -10.22 21.80 5.44
C ARG A 329 -9.04 20.84 5.36
N ILE A 330 -7.96 21.16 4.65
CA ILE A 330 -6.82 20.29 4.48
C ILE A 330 -5.61 20.82 5.25
N LEU A 331 -5.17 20.08 6.26
CA LEU A 331 -3.89 20.32 6.95
C LEU A 331 -2.86 19.27 6.51
N VAL A 332 -1.61 19.71 6.33
CA VAL A 332 -0.49 18.80 6.10
C VAL A 332 0.06 18.33 7.44
N LEU A 333 -0.02 17.02 7.68
CA LEU A 333 0.58 16.35 8.84
C LEU A 333 1.65 15.38 8.33
N PRO A 334 2.90 15.83 8.19
CA PRO A 334 3.98 15.04 7.61
C PRO A 334 4.37 13.84 8.47
N ASN A 335 5.21 12.98 7.92
CA ASN A 335 5.93 12.00 8.71
C ASN A 335 6.92 12.70 9.66
N GLY A 336 7.23 12.05 10.73
CA GLY A 336 8.23 12.46 11.72
C GLY A 336 8.89 11.24 12.34
N VAL A 337 9.82 11.48 13.22
CA VAL A 337 10.56 10.47 13.95
C VAL A 337 10.59 10.79 15.43
N ASP A 338 10.62 9.78 16.28
CA ASP A 338 10.86 9.93 17.70
C ASP A 338 12.36 10.13 17.94
N THR A 339 12.75 11.37 18.18
CA THR A 339 14.15 11.76 18.42
C THR A 339 14.68 11.35 19.81
N GLN A 340 13.85 10.80 20.68
CA GLN A 340 14.30 10.16 21.91
C GLN A 340 14.63 8.68 21.69
N ARG A 341 13.97 8.05 20.74
CA ARG A 341 14.22 6.67 20.35
C ARG A 341 15.38 6.57 19.35
N PHE A 342 15.38 7.43 18.34
CA PHE A 342 16.46 7.52 17.35
C PHE A 342 17.41 8.64 17.77
N LEU A 343 18.44 8.27 18.48
CA LEU A 343 19.51 9.18 18.95
C LEU A 343 20.85 8.71 18.40
N PRO A 344 21.75 9.61 18.02
CA PRO A 344 23.11 9.24 17.70
C PRO A 344 23.74 8.49 18.87
N ILE A 345 24.24 7.30 18.62
CA ILE A 345 24.96 6.47 19.57
C ILE A 345 26.34 6.14 19.02
N ASN A 346 27.26 5.73 19.87
CA ASN A 346 28.58 5.30 19.43
C ASN A 346 28.44 4.12 18.45
N GLN A 347 29.34 4.06 17.47
CA GLN A 347 29.43 2.96 16.53
C GLN A 347 29.56 1.61 17.25
N ASP A 348 28.71 0.66 16.89
CA ASP A 348 28.77 -0.72 17.39
C ASP A 348 29.89 -1.49 16.68
N GLN A 349 31.10 -1.49 17.32
CA GLN A 349 32.29 -2.14 16.76
C GLN A 349 32.12 -3.66 16.68
N ASP A 350 31.41 -4.27 17.63
CA ASP A 350 31.16 -5.70 17.63
C ASP A 350 30.28 -6.09 16.41
N LEU A 351 29.26 -5.30 16.12
CA LEU A 351 28.43 -5.50 14.93
C LEU A 351 29.22 -5.32 13.63
N ARG A 352 30.14 -4.35 13.57
CA ARG A 352 31.03 -4.19 12.40
C ARG A 352 31.86 -5.45 12.18
N MET A 353 32.43 -6.00 13.24
CA MET A 353 33.23 -7.24 13.19
C MET A 353 32.37 -8.45 12.77
N GLU A 354 31.18 -8.60 13.35
CA GLU A 354 30.23 -9.68 13.00
C GLU A 354 29.86 -9.66 11.51
N LEU A 355 29.70 -8.48 10.93
CA LEU A 355 29.35 -8.31 9.52
C LEU A 355 30.58 -8.36 8.58
N GLY A 356 31.79 -8.47 9.12
CA GLY A 356 33.03 -8.40 8.34
C GLY A 356 33.22 -7.03 7.66
N ILE A 357 32.79 -5.96 8.32
CA ILE A 357 32.97 -4.57 7.87
C ILE A 357 34.22 -4.03 8.56
N GLY A 358 35.28 -3.78 7.78
CA GLY A 358 36.53 -3.22 8.28
C GLY A 358 36.44 -1.73 8.60
N GLU A 359 37.59 -1.09 8.83
CA GLU A 359 37.68 0.36 8.87
C GLU A 359 37.26 0.94 7.50
N GLY A 360 36.56 2.07 7.50
CA GLY A 360 36.11 2.73 6.29
C GLY A 360 34.69 3.22 6.37
N THR A 361 34.20 3.80 5.26
CA THR A 361 32.88 4.41 5.16
C THR A 361 31.82 3.36 4.88
N VAL A 362 30.74 3.38 5.65
CA VAL A 362 29.56 2.53 5.46
C VAL A 362 28.44 3.34 4.83
N ILE A 363 28.08 2.97 3.61
CA ILE A 363 26.86 3.42 2.94
C ILE A 363 25.79 2.41 3.31
N GLY A 364 24.63 2.85 3.84
CA GLY A 364 23.68 1.89 4.34
C GLY A 364 22.22 2.27 4.11
N TYR A 365 21.39 1.26 3.89
CA TYR A 365 19.95 1.39 3.77
C TYR A 365 19.25 0.47 4.77
N VAL A 366 18.31 1.01 5.52
CA VAL A 366 17.52 0.25 6.49
C VAL A 366 16.05 0.30 6.08
N GLY A 367 15.47 -0.86 5.75
CA GLY A 367 14.04 -0.92 5.40
C GLY A 367 13.62 -2.07 4.49
N SER A 368 12.40 -1.99 3.96
CA SER A 368 11.87 -3.02 3.06
C SER A 368 12.45 -2.91 1.65
N PHE A 369 12.80 -4.04 1.05
CA PHE A 369 13.35 -4.11 -0.31
C PHE A 369 12.21 -4.22 -1.32
N VAL A 370 11.78 -3.07 -1.84
CA VAL A 370 10.74 -2.94 -2.85
C VAL A 370 11.26 -2.15 -4.05
N LYS A 371 10.73 -2.42 -5.23
CA LYS A 371 11.29 -1.94 -6.50
C LYS A 371 11.45 -0.41 -6.55
N TYR A 372 10.46 0.34 -6.09
CA TYR A 372 10.48 1.80 -6.14
C TYR A 372 11.46 2.47 -5.14
N GLU A 373 12.11 1.72 -4.25
CA GLU A 373 13.18 2.26 -3.41
C GLU A 373 14.52 2.37 -4.16
N GLY A 374 14.66 1.76 -5.36
CA GLY A 374 15.81 1.94 -6.25
C GLY A 374 17.12 1.34 -5.73
N LEU A 375 17.03 0.22 -4.96
CA LEU A 375 18.22 -0.43 -4.38
C LEU A 375 19.12 -1.06 -5.43
N ASP A 376 18.60 -1.42 -6.58
CA ASP A 376 19.34 -1.83 -7.78
C ASP A 376 20.25 -0.69 -8.29
N LEU A 377 19.70 0.52 -8.43
CA LEU A 377 20.47 1.72 -8.78
C LEU A 377 21.55 2.03 -7.73
N LEU A 378 21.25 1.81 -6.44
CA LEU A 378 22.24 1.97 -5.38
C LEU A 378 23.42 1.01 -5.52
N ILE A 379 23.16 -0.26 -5.80
CA ILE A 379 24.20 -1.28 -6.00
C ILE A 379 25.04 -0.95 -7.24
N GLU A 380 24.42 -0.54 -8.35
CA GLU A 380 25.14 -0.11 -9.55
C GLU A 380 26.03 1.14 -9.33
N ALA A 381 25.51 2.11 -8.56
CA ALA A 381 26.28 3.30 -8.18
C ALA A 381 27.43 2.95 -7.25
N PHE A 382 27.20 2.05 -6.29
CA PHE A 382 28.21 1.53 -5.39
C PHE A 382 29.31 0.77 -6.16
N ALA A 383 28.94 -0.04 -7.15
CA ALA A 383 29.91 -0.72 -8.02
C ALA A 383 30.90 0.26 -8.65
N LYS A 384 30.43 1.40 -9.15
CA LYS A 384 31.28 2.44 -9.74
C LYS A 384 32.20 3.10 -8.71
N LEU A 385 31.69 3.31 -7.51
CA LEU A 385 32.44 3.91 -6.40
C LEU A 385 33.54 2.97 -5.91
N SER A 386 33.25 1.67 -5.78
CA SER A 386 34.15 0.67 -5.22
C SER A 386 35.38 0.35 -6.09
N VAL A 387 35.33 0.65 -7.42
CA VAL A 387 36.47 0.45 -8.32
C VAL A 387 37.76 1.09 -7.82
N ASN A 388 37.65 2.28 -7.21
CA ASN A 388 38.78 3.05 -6.74
C ASN A 388 38.84 3.17 -5.20
N ARG A 389 37.96 2.50 -4.48
CA ARG A 389 37.78 2.61 -3.01
C ARG A 389 37.51 1.23 -2.40
N SER A 390 38.57 0.62 -1.88
CA SER A 390 38.44 -0.64 -1.13
C SER A 390 38.01 -0.45 0.33
N ASP A 391 37.96 0.80 0.80
CA ASP A 391 37.58 1.24 2.14
C ASP A 391 36.09 1.66 2.25
N VAL A 392 35.26 1.24 1.31
CA VAL A 392 33.80 1.49 1.35
C VAL A 392 33.02 0.19 1.43
N TYR A 393 31.93 0.23 2.17
CA TYR A 393 31.02 -0.90 2.36
C TYR A 393 29.59 -0.46 2.09
N LEU A 394 28.78 -1.36 1.51
CA LEU A 394 27.34 -1.18 1.36
C LEU A 394 26.63 -2.14 2.30
N LEU A 395 25.85 -1.60 3.23
CA LEU A 395 25.05 -2.35 4.21
C LEU A 395 23.56 -2.25 3.88
N LEU A 396 22.92 -3.37 3.56
CA LEU A 396 21.50 -3.48 3.24
C LEU A 396 20.77 -4.23 4.35
N VAL A 397 20.13 -3.47 5.25
CA VAL A 397 19.42 -3.98 6.43
C VAL A 397 17.94 -4.09 6.09
N GLY A 398 17.41 -5.31 6.04
CA GLY A 398 16.01 -5.56 5.74
C GLY A 398 15.78 -6.71 4.80
N ASP A 399 14.55 -6.79 4.30
CA ASP A 399 14.10 -7.87 3.43
C ASP A 399 12.95 -7.39 2.55
N GLY A 400 12.67 -8.10 1.45
CA GLY A 400 11.55 -7.75 0.58
C GLY A 400 11.49 -8.54 -0.72
N GLN A 401 10.56 -8.15 -1.58
CA GLN A 401 10.24 -8.90 -2.80
C GLN A 401 11.41 -9.01 -3.79
N ILE A 402 12.30 -8.00 -3.81
CA ILE A 402 13.42 -7.92 -4.76
C ILE A 402 14.75 -8.40 -4.17
N ARG A 403 14.77 -8.97 -2.96
CA ARG A 403 16.02 -9.37 -2.29
C ARG A 403 16.87 -10.30 -3.16
N ASN A 404 16.27 -11.36 -3.71
CA ASN A 404 17.00 -12.32 -4.53
C ASN A 404 17.59 -11.67 -5.80
N ASP A 405 16.87 -10.71 -6.38
CA ASP A 405 17.33 -9.96 -7.57
C ASP A 405 18.54 -9.08 -7.20
N LEU A 406 18.51 -8.43 -6.02
CA LEU A 406 19.61 -7.62 -5.52
C LEU A 406 20.85 -8.47 -5.18
N GLU A 407 20.68 -9.61 -4.54
CA GLU A 407 21.77 -10.55 -4.26
C GLU A 407 22.43 -11.07 -5.54
N SER A 408 21.60 -11.37 -6.58
CA SER A 408 22.10 -11.76 -7.90
C SER A 408 22.89 -10.64 -8.59
N LEU A 409 22.43 -9.39 -8.48
CA LEU A 409 23.11 -8.23 -9.03
C LEU A 409 24.48 -8.01 -8.35
N VAL A 410 24.56 -8.18 -7.04
CA VAL A 410 25.82 -8.11 -6.28
C VAL A 410 26.80 -9.18 -6.77
N ASP A 411 26.33 -10.39 -7.08
CA ASP A 411 27.16 -11.45 -7.63
C ASP A 411 27.63 -11.16 -9.05
N GLU A 412 26.73 -10.68 -9.91
CA GLU A 412 27.06 -10.30 -11.28
C GLU A 412 28.14 -9.18 -11.34
N LEU A 413 28.16 -8.30 -10.32
CA LEU A 413 29.12 -7.19 -10.22
C LEU A 413 30.36 -7.49 -9.36
N ASP A 414 30.51 -8.74 -8.85
CA ASP A 414 31.61 -9.19 -7.98
C ASP A 414 31.81 -8.34 -6.72
N LEU A 415 30.71 -7.97 -6.06
CA LEU A 415 30.71 -7.06 -4.90
C LEU A 415 30.52 -7.74 -3.54
N ARG A 416 30.49 -9.09 -3.46
CA ARG A 416 30.17 -9.84 -2.23
C ARG A 416 31.06 -9.48 -1.03
N ASN A 417 32.28 -9.07 -1.27
CA ASN A 417 33.21 -8.69 -0.18
C ASN A 417 32.82 -7.38 0.50
N GLN A 418 32.22 -6.44 -0.25
CA GLN A 418 31.91 -5.09 0.21
C GLN A 418 30.41 -4.85 0.45
N VAL A 419 29.50 -5.69 -0.09
CA VAL A 419 28.05 -5.58 0.10
C VAL A 419 27.57 -6.61 1.13
N LYS A 420 26.88 -6.16 2.16
CA LYS A 420 26.37 -6.98 3.26
C LYS A 420 24.84 -6.90 3.32
N PHE A 421 24.18 -8.07 3.33
CA PHE A 421 22.76 -8.22 3.55
C PHE A 421 22.51 -8.85 4.92
N THR A 422 21.75 -8.19 5.78
CA THR A 422 21.45 -8.72 7.12
C THR A 422 20.17 -9.53 7.18
N GLY A 423 19.24 -9.34 6.22
CA GLY A 423 17.87 -9.75 6.39
C GLY A 423 17.10 -8.86 7.37
N ARG A 424 15.93 -9.32 7.81
CA ARG A 424 15.14 -8.62 8.81
C ARG A 424 15.81 -8.67 10.17
N VAL A 425 15.91 -7.52 10.82
CA VAL A 425 16.41 -7.38 12.17
C VAL A 425 15.27 -7.02 13.13
N PRO A 426 15.35 -7.38 14.41
CA PRO A 426 14.41 -6.94 15.42
C PRO A 426 14.33 -5.41 15.48
N HIS A 427 13.15 -4.87 15.73
CA HIS A 427 12.94 -3.43 15.72
C HIS A 427 13.76 -2.71 16.83
N ASP A 428 14.03 -3.38 17.92
CA ASP A 428 14.83 -2.84 19.04
C ASP A 428 16.31 -2.80 18.73
N ASP A 429 16.77 -3.62 17.77
CA ASP A 429 18.19 -3.65 17.34
C ASP A 429 18.49 -2.68 16.20
N VAL A 430 17.47 -2.06 15.59
CA VAL A 430 17.63 -1.19 14.40
C VAL A 430 18.64 -0.08 14.64
N ASN A 431 18.68 0.51 15.85
CA ASN A 431 19.62 1.58 16.18
C ASN A 431 21.08 1.14 16.15
N ARG A 432 21.39 -0.13 16.46
CA ARG A 432 22.74 -0.70 16.35
C ARG A 432 23.23 -0.67 14.90
N TYR A 433 22.33 -1.04 13.95
CA TYR A 433 22.65 -0.99 12.51
C TYR A 433 22.78 0.45 12.01
N HIS A 434 21.92 1.36 12.46
CA HIS A 434 22.07 2.77 12.15
C HIS A 434 23.38 3.34 12.67
N SER A 435 23.88 2.91 13.83
CA SER A 435 25.11 3.46 14.43
C SER A 435 26.37 3.23 13.60
N ILE A 436 26.37 2.21 12.74
CA ILE A 436 27.51 1.88 11.87
C ILE A 436 27.40 2.41 10.46
N ILE A 437 26.31 3.12 10.13
CA ILE A 437 26.06 3.73 8.81
C ILE A 437 26.48 5.20 8.86
N ASP A 438 27.36 5.62 7.94
CA ASP A 438 27.78 6.99 7.78
C ASP A 438 26.89 7.77 6.80
N ILE A 439 26.53 7.15 5.69
CA ILE A 439 25.72 7.73 4.61
C ILE A 439 24.49 6.85 4.34
N ALA A 440 23.32 7.46 4.41
CA ALA A 440 22.05 6.79 4.17
C ALA A 440 21.41 7.27 2.84
N PRO A 441 21.54 6.49 1.74
CA PRO A 441 20.95 6.83 0.45
C PRO A 441 19.51 6.36 0.35
N PHE A 442 18.68 7.20 -0.30
CA PHE A 442 17.28 6.92 -0.64
C PHE A 442 17.06 7.18 -2.14
N PRO A 443 17.52 6.29 -3.02
CA PRO A 443 17.54 6.48 -4.48
C PRO A 443 16.19 6.12 -5.11
N ARG A 444 15.09 6.57 -4.51
CA ARG A 444 13.73 6.25 -4.95
C ARG A 444 13.53 6.57 -6.42
N THR A 445 12.91 5.65 -7.13
CA THR A 445 12.57 5.82 -8.53
C THR A 445 11.46 6.86 -8.72
N PRO A 446 11.34 7.50 -9.91
CA PRO A 446 10.28 8.48 -10.17
C PRO A 446 8.90 7.83 -10.40
N ASP A 447 8.58 6.82 -9.58
CA ASP A 447 7.25 6.21 -9.56
C ASP A 447 6.24 7.16 -8.90
N ILE A 448 4.99 7.12 -9.37
CA ILE A 448 3.92 7.97 -8.87
C ILE A 448 3.79 7.90 -7.33
N VAL A 449 4.01 6.72 -6.73
CA VAL A 449 3.96 6.57 -5.27
C VAL A 449 5.06 7.37 -4.57
N CYS A 450 6.22 7.52 -5.20
CA CYS A 450 7.37 8.24 -4.65
C CYS A 450 7.21 9.76 -4.73
N GLU A 451 6.38 10.25 -5.65
CA GLU A 451 6.05 11.67 -5.73
C GLU A 451 5.06 12.09 -4.62
N PHE A 452 4.18 11.21 -4.18
CA PHE A 452 3.11 11.55 -3.23
C PHE A 452 3.38 11.14 -1.79
N ILE A 453 4.11 10.03 -1.55
CA ILE A 453 4.21 9.41 -0.23
C ILE A 453 5.61 9.55 0.34
N SER A 454 5.73 10.34 1.41
CA SER A 454 6.97 10.48 2.17
C SER A 454 7.30 9.18 2.95
N PRO A 455 8.52 8.64 2.84
CA PRO A 455 8.97 7.54 3.69
C PRO A 455 9.33 8.01 5.11
N LEU A 456 9.34 7.09 6.09
CA LEU A 456 9.82 7.35 7.46
C LEU A 456 11.37 7.28 7.56
N LYS A 457 11.97 6.41 6.78
CA LYS A 457 13.39 6.05 6.82
C LYS A 457 14.38 7.23 6.79
N PRO A 458 14.22 8.27 5.93
CA PRO A 458 15.11 9.42 5.94
C PRO A 458 15.10 10.17 7.26
N PHE A 459 13.95 10.27 7.92
CA PHE A 459 13.84 10.95 9.22
C PHE A 459 14.55 10.16 10.33
N GLU A 460 14.46 8.82 10.30
CA GLU A 460 15.18 7.93 11.22
C GLU A 460 16.69 8.10 11.03
N SER A 461 17.17 8.09 9.79
CA SER A 461 18.58 8.30 9.44
C SER A 461 19.09 9.68 9.86
N MET A 462 18.32 10.76 9.60
CA MET A 462 18.68 12.11 10.04
C MET A 462 18.73 12.23 11.56
N ALA A 463 17.79 11.61 12.28
CA ALA A 463 17.77 11.61 13.74
C ALA A 463 18.98 10.86 14.34
N MET A 464 19.47 9.83 13.65
CA MET A 464 20.69 9.11 14.01
C MET A 464 22.00 9.84 13.62
N GLY A 465 21.91 11.05 13.03
CA GLY A 465 23.04 11.87 12.65
C GLY A 465 23.75 11.44 11.35
N GLN A 466 23.12 10.61 10.53
CA GLN A 466 23.68 10.14 9.27
C GLN A 466 23.58 11.20 8.18
N VAL A 467 24.49 11.17 7.21
CA VAL A 467 24.41 11.97 5.99
C VAL A 467 23.35 11.36 5.08
N VAL A 468 22.27 12.08 4.83
CA VAL A 468 21.17 11.59 3.98
C VAL A 468 21.33 12.10 2.55
N VAL A 469 21.27 11.18 1.59
CA VAL A 469 21.27 11.47 0.14
C VAL A 469 19.98 10.93 -0.46
N GLY A 470 19.21 11.77 -1.11
CA GLY A 470 17.91 11.38 -1.70
C GLY A 470 17.81 11.70 -3.18
N SER A 471 17.01 10.92 -3.90
CA SER A 471 16.59 11.26 -5.26
C SER A 471 15.65 12.48 -5.27
N ASN A 472 15.58 13.16 -6.41
CA ASN A 472 14.77 14.39 -6.56
C ASN A 472 13.28 14.07 -6.82
N VAL A 473 12.65 13.27 -5.96
CA VAL A 473 11.20 13.03 -5.97
C VAL A 473 10.48 14.00 -5.01
N ALA A 474 9.25 14.40 -5.33
CA ALA A 474 8.56 15.47 -4.60
C ALA A 474 8.38 15.16 -3.09
N ALA A 475 8.18 13.90 -2.72
CA ALA A 475 8.00 13.50 -1.33
C ALA A 475 9.31 13.49 -0.50
N LEU A 476 10.49 13.63 -1.14
CA LEU A 476 11.79 13.77 -0.45
C LEU A 476 12.29 15.22 -0.44
N ARG A 477 11.79 16.08 -1.31
CA ARG A 477 12.03 17.53 -1.31
C ARG A 477 11.30 18.19 -0.15
#